data_266c57baeb35d9abfb95ab21150e0f0c
#
_entry.id   266c57baeb35d9abfb95ab21150e0f0c
#
_cell.length_a   1.000
_cell.length_b   1.000
_cell.length_c   1.000
_cell.angle_alpha   90.00
_cell.angle_beta   90.00
_cell.angle_gamma   90.00
#
_symmetry.space_group_name_H-M   'P 1'
#
loop_
_entity.id
_entity.type
_entity.pdbx_description
1 polymer ?
#
loop_
_entity_poly.entity_id
_entity_poly.type
_entity_poly.pdbx_seq_one_letter_code
_entity_poly.pdbx_strand_id
1 'polypeptide(L)'
;MPFWKAGKNDDQVLDELKETQKQNADEFVKKQEHADEAQKSSLIIDNNFTPVEYDPQYILQVNHLKKYFPIKGGMVSKTVGYVKAVDGVTFNLKRGTTMGLVGESGCGKTTTGRTILRLYDSKSGGQVLFNGQEVYDKSEAKRS
;
A
#
# COMPACT_ATOMS: atom_id res chain seq x y z
N MET A 1 -56.45 24.56 33.53
CA MET A 1 -55.26 23.79 33.89
C MET A 1 -54.26 23.96 32.80
N PRO A 2 -53.23 24.76 32.97
CA PRO A 2 -52.18 24.83 31.90
C PRO A 2 -51.25 23.62 32.02
N PHE A 3 -51.22 22.86 30.96
CA PHE A 3 -50.37 21.67 30.77
C PHE A 3 -49.01 22.14 30.30
N TRP A 4 -48.15 22.60 31.17
CA TRP A 4 -46.72 22.67 30.88
C TRP A 4 -45.95 22.03 32.04
N LYS A 5 -45.66 20.75 31.86
CA LYS A 5 -44.75 20.00 32.73
C LYS A 5 -43.32 20.41 32.44
N ALA A 6 -42.65 20.73 33.51
CA ALA A 6 -41.25 20.93 33.72
C ALA A 6 -40.36 20.60 32.54
N GLY A 7 -39.88 21.63 31.84
CA GLY A 7 -38.75 21.53 30.94
C GLY A 7 -37.51 21.12 31.74
N LYS A 8 -36.72 20.23 31.19
CA LYS A 8 -35.36 19.99 31.69
C LYS A 8 -34.66 21.34 31.80
N ASN A 9 -33.90 21.54 32.87
CA ASN A 9 -33.08 22.75 33.03
C ASN A 9 -32.16 22.88 31.80
N ASP A 10 -31.98 24.11 31.35
CA ASP A 10 -31.12 24.42 30.18
C ASP A 10 -29.72 23.81 30.31
N ASP A 11 -29.20 23.70 31.54
CA ASP A 11 -27.92 23.03 31.83
C ASP A 11 -27.95 21.52 31.54
N GLN A 12 -29.06 20.84 31.84
CA GLN A 12 -29.22 19.40 31.56
C GLN A 12 -29.35 19.12 30.06
N VAL A 13 -30.03 20.02 29.34
CA VAL A 13 -30.11 19.91 27.86
C VAL A 13 -28.76 20.17 27.22
N LEU A 14 -27.99 21.10 27.78
CA LEU A 14 -26.66 21.41 27.30
C LEU A 14 -25.67 20.25 27.51
N ASP A 15 -25.75 19.57 28.64
CA ASP A 15 -24.92 18.40 28.94
C ASP A 15 -25.29 17.18 28.08
N GLU A 16 -26.60 16.92 27.88
CA GLU A 16 -27.08 15.88 26.97
C GLU A 16 -26.63 16.15 25.52
N LEU A 17 -26.63 17.39 25.05
CA LEU A 17 -26.15 17.77 23.73
C LEU A 17 -24.65 17.56 23.60
N LYS A 18 -23.87 17.90 24.63
CA LYS A 18 -22.42 17.67 24.64
C LYS A 18 -22.06 16.18 24.63
N GLU A 19 -22.78 15.36 25.43
CA GLU A 19 -22.60 13.92 25.45
C GLU A 19 -22.97 13.28 24.08
N THR A 20 -24.08 13.72 23.48
CA THR A 20 -24.50 13.25 22.16
C THR A 20 -23.52 13.65 21.08
N GLN A 21 -22.97 14.86 21.12
CA GLN A 21 -21.93 15.30 20.18
C GLN A 21 -20.63 14.51 20.35
N LYS A 22 -20.25 14.20 21.61
CA LYS A 22 -19.08 13.40 21.92
C LYS A 22 -19.24 11.95 21.44
N GLN A 23 -20.41 11.34 21.70
CA GLN A 23 -20.72 9.99 21.23
C GLN A 23 -20.73 9.90 19.70
N ASN A 24 -21.32 10.88 19.01
CA ASN A 24 -21.31 10.93 17.55
C ASN A 24 -19.90 11.13 16.98
N ALA A 25 -19.05 11.91 17.65
CA ALA A 25 -17.66 12.09 17.27
C ALA A 25 -16.84 10.80 17.45
N ASP A 26 -17.01 10.12 18.58
CA ASP A 26 -16.34 8.85 18.88
C ASP A 26 -16.81 7.73 17.94
N GLU A 27 -18.10 7.67 17.61
CA GLU A 27 -18.65 6.72 16.63
C GLU A 27 -18.11 7.00 15.21
N PHE A 28 -18.01 8.29 14.84
CA PHE A 28 -17.45 8.68 13.55
C PHE A 28 -15.96 8.32 13.44
N VAL A 29 -15.18 8.51 14.50
CA VAL A 29 -13.77 8.12 14.58
C VAL A 29 -13.63 6.61 14.47
N LYS A 30 -14.39 5.82 15.25
CA LYS A 30 -14.40 4.36 15.17
C LYS A 30 -14.78 3.84 13.78
N LYS A 31 -15.77 4.47 13.14
CA LYS A 31 -16.20 4.11 11.80
C LYS A 31 -15.13 4.42 10.74
N GLN A 32 -14.35 5.49 10.95
CA GLN A 32 -13.20 5.80 10.11
C GLN A 32 -12.04 4.84 10.36
N GLU A 33 -11.73 4.48 11.60
CA GLU A 33 -10.69 3.49 11.93
C GLU A 33 -11.01 2.12 11.34
N HIS A 34 -12.26 1.64 11.45
CA HIS A 34 -12.70 0.40 10.80
C HIS A 34 -12.69 0.48 9.28
N ALA A 35 -13.01 1.63 8.69
CA ALA A 35 -12.90 1.83 7.24
C ALA A 35 -11.43 1.87 6.79
N ASP A 36 -10.55 2.46 7.60
CA ASP A 36 -9.12 2.50 7.33
C ASP A 36 -8.46 1.12 7.50
N GLU A 37 -8.89 0.32 8.48
CA GLU A 37 -8.46 -1.08 8.62
C GLU A 37 -9.00 -1.98 7.50
N ALA A 38 -10.25 -1.83 7.10
CA ALA A 38 -10.83 -2.55 5.97
C ALA A 38 -10.16 -2.16 4.63
N GLN A 39 -9.83 -0.88 4.43
CA GLN A 39 -9.04 -0.43 3.30
C GLN A 39 -7.59 -0.91 3.37
N LYS A 40 -6.99 -0.95 4.57
CA LYS A 40 -5.65 -1.48 4.78
C LYS A 40 -5.60 -3.00 4.56
N SER A 41 -6.65 -3.73 4.89
CA SER A 41 -6.76 -5.17 4.61
C SER A 41 -7.06 -5.47 3.13
N SER A 42 -7.80 -4.61 2.44
CA SER A 42 -7.99 -4.70 0.98
C SER A 42 -6.76 -4.24 0.17
N LEU A 43 -5.84 -3.54 0.83
CA LEU A 43 -4.51 -3.15 0.35
C LEU A 43 -3.44 -4.17 0.76
N ILE A 44 -3.85 -5.36 1.22
CA ILE A 44 -2.92 -6.48 1.40
C ILE A 44 -2.27 -6.66 0.03
N ILE A 45 -1.07 -6.14 -0.08
CA ILE A 45 -0.10 -6.52 -1.08
C ILE A 45 -0.15 -8.03 -1.08
N ASP A 46 -0.77 -8.59 -2.10
CA ASP A 46 -0.87 -10.04 -2.25
C ASP A 46 0.56 -10.57 -2.37
N ASN A 47 1.14 -10.91 -1.23
CA ASN A 47 2.42 -11.59 -1.12
C ASN A 47 2.27 -13.10 -1.38
N ASN A 48 1.17 -13.50 -2.02
CA ASN A 48 0.86 -14.89 -2.32
C ASN A 48 1.73 -15.37 -3.51
N PHE A 49 3.05 -15.31 -3.32
CA PHE A 49 4.02 -15.91 -4.23
C PHE A 49 4.97 -16.81 -3.41
N THR A 50 5.39 -17.90 -4.00
CA THR A 50 6.44 -18.75 -3.42
C THR A 50 7.80 -18.15 -3.79
N PRO A 51 8.63 -17.75 -2.82
CA PRO A 51 9.98 -17.31 -3.09
C PRO A 51 10.74 -18.40 -3.89
N VAL A 52 11.50 -17.97 -4.90
CA VAL A 52 12.35 -18.89 -5.64
C VAL A 52 13.72 -18.94 -5.00
N GLU A 53 14.35 -20.13 -5.04
CA GLU A 53 15.75 -20.30 -4.67
C GLU A 53 16.65 -19.72 -5.76
N TYR A 54 17.84 -19.30 -5.37
CA TYR A 54 18.82 -18.81 -6.30
C TYR A 54 19.35 -19.92 -7.19
N ASP A 55 19.31 -19.68 -8.50
CA ASP A 55 19.91 -20.55 -9.53
C ASP A 55 21.15 -19.84 -10.14
N PRO A 56 22.36 -20.40 -9.98
CA PRO A 56 23.59 -19.78 -10.46
C PRO A 56 23.68 -19.54 -11.98
N GLN A 57 22.85 -20.20 -12.78
CA GLN A 57 22.79 -19.94 -14.22
C GLN A 57 22.21 -18.56 -14.56
N TYR A 58 21.43 -17.96 -13.64
CA TYR A 58 20.81 -16.65 -13.83
C TYR A 58 21.55 -15.59 -13.05
N ILE A 59 21.84 -14.47 -13.69
CA ILE A 59 22.40 -13.30 -13.03
C ILE A 59 21.31 -12.47 -12.34
N LEU A 60 20.11 -12.49 -12.90
CA LEU A 60 18.94 -11.81 -12.37
C LEU A 60 17.74 -12.76 -12.39
N GLN A 61 17.07 -12.88 -11.27
CA GLN A 61 15.78 -13.58 -11.13
C GLN A 61 14.75 -12.62 -10.58
N VAL A 62 13.70 -12.41 -11.34
CA VAL A 62 12.56 -11.56 -10.96
C VAL A 62 11.34 -12.46 -10.82
N ASN A 63 10.73 -12.48 -9.63
CA ASN A 63 9.61 -13.35 -9.33
C ASN A 63 8.44 -12.55 -8.78
N HIS A 64 7.31 -12.54 -9.49
CA HIS A 64 6.06 -11.87 -9.09
C HIS A 64 6.24 -10.39 -8.70
N LEU A 65 7.15 -9.69 -9.37
CA LEU A 65 7.45 -8.29 -9.07
C LEU A 65 6.21 -7.42 -9.19
N LYS A 66 5.92 -6.67 -8.12
CA LYS A 66 4.83 -5.70 -8.06
C LYS A 66 5.36 -4.32 -7.69
N LYS A 67 4.88 -3.29 -8.37
CA LYS A 67 5.11 -1.89 -8.01
C LYS A 67 3.84 -1.08 -8.19
N TYR A 68 3.31 -0.61 -7.07
CA TYR A 68 2.10 0.19 -6.98
C TYR A 68 2.45 1.57 -6.45
N PHE A 69 1.85 2.60 -7.02
CA PHE A 69 2.00 3.98 -6.58
C PHE A 69 0.71 4.46 -5.92
N PRO A 70 0.78 5.01 -4.69
CA PRO A 70 -0.41 5.50 -4.02
C PRO A 70 -0.95 6.75 -4.72
N ILE A 71 -2.26 6.79 -4.92
CA ILE A 71 -2.99 7.98 -5.34
C ILE A 71 -3.42 8.71 -4.08
N LYS A 72 -2.90 9.92 -3.88
CA LYS A 72 -3.30 10.79 -2.78
C LYS A 72 -4.47 11.65 -3.23
N GLY A 73 -5.52 11.73 -2.42
CA GLY A 73 -6.71 12.53 -2.69
C GLY A 73 -7.19 13.29 -1.45
N GLY A 74 -7.95 14.36 -1.69
CA GLY A 74 -8.56 15.17 -0.64
C GLY A 74 -7.62 16.11 0.10
N MET A 75 -8.21 16.95 0.97
CA MET A 75 -7.52 18.04 1.70
C MET A 75 -6.55 17.52 2.78
N VAL A 76 -6.58 16.21 3.11
CA VAL A 76 -5.77 15.56 4.17
C VAL A 76 -4.74 14.58 3.59
N SER A 77 -4.43 14.63 2.29
CA SER A 77 -3.45 13.74 1.63
C SER A 77 -3.66 12.24 1.90
N LYS A 78 -4.91 11.80 2.09
CA LYS A 78 -5.25 10.40 2.32
C LYS A 78 -5.05 9.59 1.04
N THR A 79 -4.50 8.38 1.15
CA THR A 79 -4.40 7.45 0.01
C THR A 79 -5.80 6.96 -0.35
N VAL A 80 -6.26 7.29 -1.56
CA VAL A 80 -7.60 6.94 -2.08
C VAL A 80 -7.57 5.76 -3.05
N GLY A 81 -6.38 5.30 -3.43
CA GLY A 81 -6.20 4.16 -4.34
C GLY A 81 -4.74 3.95 -4.72
N TYR A 82 -4.51 3.02 -5.65
CA TYR A 82 -3.17 2.72 -6.17
C TYR A 82 -3.17 2.56 -7.67
N VAL A 83 -2.13 3.10 -8.31
CA VAL A 83 -1.80 2.76 -9.70
C VAL A 83 -0.91 1.52 -9.69
N LYS A 84 -1.40 0.42 -10.23
CA LYS A 84 -0.65 -0.83 -10.40
C LYS A 84 0.23 -0.72 -11.66
N ALA A 85 1.40 -0.09 -11.51
CA ALA A 85 2.30 0.14 -12.64
C ALA A 85 3.06 -1.12 -13.07
N VAL A 86 3.31 -2.04 -12.14
CA VAL A 86 3.85 -3.39 -12.37
C VAL A 86 3.05 -4.36 -11.51
N ASP A 87 2.51 -5.42 -12.09
CA ASP A 87 1.64 -6.36 -11.37
C ASP A 87 1.95 -7.81 -11.76
N GLY A 88 2.83 -8.46 -10.98
CA GLY A 88 3.14 -9.88 -11.11
C GLY A 88 4.13 -10.25 -12.20
N VAL A 89 5.10 -9.39 -12.52
CA VAL A 89 6.12 -9.67 -13.56
C VAL A 89 7.14 -10.71 -13.09
N THR A 90 7.34 -11.76 -13.88
CA THR A 90 8.29 -12.86 -13.59
C THR A 90 9.15 -13.13 -14.82
N PHE A 91 10.47 -13.14 -14.65
CA PHE A 91 11.43 -13.57 -15.67
C PHE A 91 12.81 -13.81 -15.05
N ASN A 92 13.66 -14.55 -15.80
CA ASN A 92 15.05 -14.81 -15.43
C ASN A 92 15.99 -14.38 -16.56
N LEU A 93 17.11 -13.74 -16.21
CA LEU A 93 18.15 -13.35 -17.16
C LEU A 93 19.38 -14.26 -16.96
N LYS A 94 19.71 -15.03 -17.97
CA LYS A 94 20.93 -15.86 -17.96
C LYS A 94 22.21 -15.02 -17.95
N ARG A 95 23.23 -15.54 -17.27
CA ARG A 95 24.56 -14.92 -17.31
C ARG A 95 25.08 -14.82 -18.75
N GLY A 96 25.71 -13.68 -19.10
CA GLY A 96 26.26 -13.43 -20.40
C GLY A 96 25.26 -13.26 -21.54
N THR A 97 23.97 -13.13 -21.23
CA THR A 97 22.94 -12.89 -22.25
C THR A 97 22.28 -11.50 -22.08
N THR A 98 21.61 -11.07 -23.14
CA THR A 98 20.85 -9.83 -23.16
C THR A 98 19.37 -10.15 -23.31
N MET A 99 18.50 -9.47 -22.56
CA MET A 99 17.05 -9.55 -22.67
C MET A 99 16.47 -8.17 -22.97
N GLY A 100 15.61 -8.10 -23.98
CA GLY A 100 14.86 -6.87 -24.30
C GLY A 100 13.48 -6.87 -23.63
N LEU A 101 13.12 -5.78 -22.94
CA LEU A 101 11.79 -5.55 -22.43
C LEU A 101 11.02 -4.68 -23.41
N VAL A 102 10.06 -5.27 -24.13
CA VAL A 102 9.29 -4.63 -25.18
C VAL A 102 7.81 -4.51 -24.78
N GLY A 103 7.09 -3.59 -25.41
CA GLY A 103 5.66 -3.36 -25.17
C GLY A 103 5.27 -1.92 -25.52
N GLU A 104 3.97 -1.60 -25.44
CA GLU A 104 3.42 -0.29 -25.75
C GLU A 104 3.87 0.79 -24.74
N SER A 105 3.73 2.06 -25.12
CA SER A 105 3.99 3.18 -24.22
C SER A 105 3.06 3.10 -23.00
N GLY A 106 3.62 3.31 -21.79
CA GLY A 106 2.84 3.27 -20.55
C GLY A 106 2.56 1.89 -19.96
N CYS A 107 2.96 0.78 -20.60
CA CYS A 107 2.71 -0.58 -20.09
C CYS A 107 3.62 -1.01 -18.91
N GLY A 108 4.38 -0.11 -18.29
CA GLY A 108 5.18 -0.41 -17.11
C GLY A 108 6.64 -0.78 -17.33
N LYS A 109 7.17 -0.82 -18.59
CA LYS A 109 8.58 -1.18 -18.88
C LYS A 109 9.60 -0.39 -18.07
N THR A 110 9.50 0.92 -18.13
CA THR A 110 10.39 1.84 -17.40
C THR A 110 10.27 1.66 -15.91
N THR A 111 9.05 1.46 -15.41
CA THR A 111 8.81 1.21 -13.99
C THR A 111 9.42 -0.12 -13.55
N THR A 112 9.25 -1.18 -14.35
CA THR A 112 9.88 -2.49 -14.10
C THR A 112 11.40 -2.37 -13.99
N GLY A 113 12.05 -1.77 -15.00
CA GLY A 113 13.50 -1.57 -14.99
C GLY A 113 13.98 -0.75 -13.80
N ARG A 114 13.32 0.38 -13.50
CA ARG A 114 13.66 1.23 -12.34
C ARG A 114 13.45 0.51 -11.02
N THR A 115 12.43 -0.34 -10.91
CA THR A 115 12.20 -1.14 -9.71
C THR A 115 13.31 -2.18 -9.53
N ILE A 116 13.70 -2.89 -10.60
CA ILE A 116 14.80 -3.89 -10.54
C ILE A 116 16.12 -3.21 -10.14
N LEU A 117 16.41 -2.03 -10.68
CA LEU A 117 17.62 -1.27 -10.37
C LEU A 117 17.57 -0.56 -9.00
N ARG A 118 16.52 -0.79 -8.21
CA ARG A 118 16.30 -0.13 -6.90
C ARG A 118 16.34 1.40 -6.97
N LEU A 119 15.86 2.01 -8.06
CA LEU A 119 15.68 3.45 -8.17
C LEU A 119 14.41 3.93 -7.46
N TYR A 120 13.61 3.02 -6.93
CA TYR A 120 12.53 3.26 -5.99
C TYR A 120 12.90 2.65 -4.65
N ASP A 121 12.60 3.34 -3.55
CA ASP A 121 12.93 2.91 -2.18
C ASP A 121 12.32 1.57 -1.78
N SER A 122 11.21 1.19 -2.43
CA SER A 122 10.51 -0.07 -2.17
C SER A 122 9.85 -0.65 -3.41
N LYS A 123 9.75 -1.98 -3.45
CA LYS A 123 8.79 -2.72 -4.28
C LYS A 123 7.47 -2.90 -3.52
N SER A 124 6.37 -3.15 -4.21
CA SER A 124 5.07 -3.44 -3.59
C SER A 124 4.87 -4.93 -3.32
N GLY A 125 5.66 -5.79 -3.94
CA GLY A 125 5.64 -7.24 -3.72
C GLY A 125 6.58 -7.98 -4.65
N GLY A 126 6.66 -9.31 -4.46
CA GLY A 126 7.53 -10.18 -5.24
C GLY A 126 8.98 -10.22 -4.74
N GLN A 127 9.85 -10.84 -5.52
CA GLN A 127 11.26 -11.06 -5.21
C GLN A 127 12.14 -10.62 -6.38
N VAL A 128 13.28 -10.01 -6.10
CA VAL A 128 14.32 -9.68 -7.10
C VAL A 128 15.65 -10.13 -6.55
N LEU A 129 16.23 -11.16 -7.17
CA LEU A 129 17.56 -11.66 -6.83
C LEU A 129 18.55 -11.22 -7.91
N PHE A 130 19.61 -10.55 -7.52
CA PHE A 130 20.75 -10.24 -8.37
C PHE A 130 21.99 -10.95 -7.83
N ASN A 131 22.54 -11.84 -8.62
CA ASN A 131 23.69 -12.68 -8.24
C ASN A 131 23.49 -13.41 -6.88
N GLY A 132 22.28 -13.87 -6.62
CA GLY A 132 21.88 -14.56 -5.38
C GLY A 132 21.51 -13.67 -4.22
N GLN A 133 21.66 -12.36 -4.33
CA GLN A 133 21.31 -11.40 -3.28
C GLN A 133 19.94 -10.76 -3.56
N GLU A 134 19.10 -10.69 -2.54
CA GLU A 134 17.82 -9.97 -2.62
C GLU A 134 18.08 -8.47 -2.73
N VAL A 135 17.65 -7.85 -3.83
CA VAL A 135 17.88 -6.42 -4.12
C VAL A 135 17.20 -5.50 -3.07
N TYR A 136 16.12 -5.98 -2.46
CA TYR A 136 15.35 -5.24 -1.47
C TYR A 136 15.50 -5.79 -0.05
N ASP A 137 16.65 -6.34 0.30
CA ASP A 137 16.90 -6.77 1.66
C ASP A 137 16.89 -5.58 2.63
N LYS A 138 16.09 -5.73 3.70
CA LYS A 138 15.94 -4.70 4.73
C LYS A 138 17.20 -4.48 5.57
N SER A 139 18.11 -5.44 5.57
CA SER A 139 19.34 -5.34 6.35
C SER A 139 20.30 -4.27 5.83
N GLU A 140 20.23 -3.92 4.55
CA GLU A 140 21.08 -2.91 3.92
C GLU A 140 20.48 -1.50 3.88
N ALA A 141 19.18 -1.33 4.14
CA ALA A 141 18.50 -0.03 4.14
C ALA A 141 18.97 0.91 5.26
N LYS A 142 19.83 0.45 6.17
CA LYS A 142 20.40 1.23 7.31
C LYS A 142 21.77 1.84 7.03
N ARG A 143 22.28 1.74 5.79
CA ARG A 143 23.65 2.22 5.45
C ARG A 143 23.67 3.46 4.54
N SER A 144 22.59 4.24 4.55
CA SER A 144 22.57 5.56 3.85
C SER A 144 22.26 6.64 4.84
#